data_002108c9562098ebdaf43ea758eb54fe
#
_entry.id   002108c9562098ebdaf43ea758eb54fe
#
_cell.length_a   1.000
_cell.length_b   1.000
_cell.length_c   1.000
_cell.angle_alpha   90.00
_cell.angle_beta   90.00
_cell.angle_gamma   90.00
#
_symmetry.space_group_name_H-M   'P 1'
#
loop_
_entity.id
_entity.type
_entity.pdbx_description
1 polymer ?
#
loop_
_entity_poly.entity_id
_entity_poly.type
_entity_poly.pdbx_seq_one_letter_code
_entity_poly.pdbx_strand_id
1 'polypeptide(L)'
;MPARLLMRLAAMTVPLVALHCGTAAAQDRWAALVPNQENSSTVVWATSKEQAKKLASLACKEVSQTCAESPASTNGMDHVFAVMCCSDPKSACAAGVGANRSKALEEVKSVLSEAGYAQCSLKSYFKAGTGEKG
;
A
#
# COMPACT_ATOMS: atom_id res chain seq x y z
N MET A 1 41.48 -59.65 6.72
CA MET A 1 41.61 -58.32 6.10
C MET A 1 40.45 -57.45 6.52
N PRO A 2 40.66 -56.53 7.38
CA PRO A 2 39.55 -55.66 7.74
C PRO A 2 39.24 -54.69 6.60
N ALA A 3 38.04 -54.74 6.08
CA ALA A 3 37.54 -53.73 5.20
C ALA A 3 37.40 -52.43 5.97
N ARG A 4 38.22 -51.44 5.64
CA ARG A 4 38.05 -50.09 6.18
C ARG A 4 36.82 -49.48 5.52
N LEU A 5 35.78 -49.47 6.30
CA LEU A 5 34.62 -48.69 5.97
C LEU A 5 34.99 -47.22 6.18
N LEU A 6 35.38 -46.56 5.13
CA LEU A 6 35.48 -45.11 5.11
C LEU A 6 34.07 -44.56 5.02
N MET A 7 33.47 -44.35 6.20
CA MET A 7 32.33 -43.46 6.29
C MET A 7 32.78 -42.05 5.90
N ARG A 8 32.59 -41.71 4.65
CA ARG A 8 32.59 -40.31 4.26
C ARG A 8 31.30 -39.69 4.82
N LEU A 9 31.44 -39.05 5.95
CA LEU A 9 30.47 -38.05 6.36
C LEU A 9 30.49 -36.98 5.27
N ALA A 10 29.56 -37.11 4.35
CA ALA A 10 29.20 -35.98 3.50
C ALA A 10 28.60 -34.93 4.44
N ALA A 11 29.40 -33.94 4.79
CA ALA A 11 28.90 -32.74 5.41
C ALA A 11 27.90 -32.15 4.43
N MET A 12 26.62 -32.37 4.68
CA MET A 12 25.58 -31.62 4.00
C MET A 12 25.71 -30.16 4.48
N THR A 13 26.46 -29.40 3.74
CA THR A 13 26.39 -27.94 3.82
C THR A 13 25.01 -27.58 3.31
N VAL A 14 24.09 -27.39 4.23
CA VAL A 14 22.80 -26.75 3.90
C VAL A 14 23.15 -25.35 3.41
N PRO A 15 22.88 -25.04 2.15
CA PRO A 15 23.17 -23.70 1.67
C PRO A 15 22.30 -22.72 2.44
N LEU A 16 22.93 -21.73 3.03
CA LEU A 16 22.34 -20.58 3.73
C LEU A 16 21.52 -19.66 2.79
N VAL A 17 21.00 -20.18 1.69
CA VAL A 17 20.24 -19.41 0.69
C VAL A 17 18.91 -18.91 1.25
N ALA A 18 18.40 -19.53 2.31
CA ALA A 18 17.13 -19.15 2.93
C ALA A 18 17.16 -17.78 3.65
N LEU A 19 18.35 -17.27 3.98
CA LEU A 19 18.49 -16.00 4.70
C LEU A 19 18.44 -14.76 3.80
N HIS A 20 18.53 -14.92 2.47
CA HIS A 20 18.49 -13.80 1.54
C HIS A 20 17.08 -13.49 1.02
N CYS A 21 16.11 -14.36 1.20
CA CYS A 21 14.72 -14.16 0.76
C CYS A 21 14.01 -13.03 1.51
N GLY A 22 14.38 -12.74 2.77
CA GLY A 22 13.74 -11.71 3.58
C GLY A 22 14.10 -10.27 3.18
N THR A 23 15.31 -10.04 2.67
CA THR A 23 15.76 -8.69 2.25
C THR A 23 15.26 -8.32 0.86
N ALA A 24 15.11 -9.25 -0.06
CA ALA A 24 14.55 -8.99 -1.38
C ALA A 24 13.05 -8.65 -1.30
N ALA A 25 12.29 -9.30 -0.42
CA ALA A 25 10.85 -9.05 -0.24
C ALA A 25 10.56 -7.66 0.34
N ALA A 26 11.48 -7.08 1.12
CA ALA A 26 11.31 -5.73 1.70
C ALA A 26 11.50 -4.61 0.67
N GLN A 27 12.19 -4.86 -0.46
CA GLN A 27 12.44 -3.87 -1.50
C GLN A 27 11.30 -3.73 -2.51
N ASP A 28 10.46 -4.77 -2.66
CA ASP A 28 9.35 -4.81 -3.61
C ASP A 28 8.00 -4.68 -2.91
N ARG A 29 7.96 -3.82 -1.91
CA ARG A 29 6.73 -3.57 -1.15
C ARG A 29 5.94 -2.44 -1.77
N TRP A 30 4.68 -2.70 -2.04
CA TRP A 30 3.72 -1.71 -2.48
C TRP A 30 2.67 -1.47 -1.41
N ALA A 31 2.36 -0.21 -1.15
CA ALA A 31 1.27 0.21 -0.30
C ALA A 31 0.11 0.71 -1.17
N ALA A 32 -1.11 0.45 -0.76
CA ALA A 32 -2.29 0.96 -1.44
C ALA A 32 -3.41 1.28 -0.44
N LEU A 33 -4.28 2.17 -0.85
CA LEU A 33 -5.40 2.65 -0.05
C LEU A 33 -6.57 2.99 -0.97
N VAL A 34 -7.78 2.58 -0.57
CA VAL A 34 -9.02 3.01 -1.21
C VAL A 34 -9.77 3.92 -0.24
N PRO A 35 -9.99 5.18 -0.60
CA PRO A 35 -10.73 6.10 0.26
C PRO A 35 -12.22 5.80 0.29
N ASN A 36 -12.87 6.19 1.37
CA ASN A 36 -14.32 6.12 1.52
C ASN A 36 -14.83 7.34 2.32
N GLN A 37 -16.13 7.55 2.31
CA GLN A 37 -16.74 8.71 2.94
C GLN A 37 -16.78 8.63 4.46
N GLU A 38 -16.78 7.42 5.01
CA GLU A 38 -16.80 7.18 6.46
C GLU A 38 -15.43 7.40 7.12
N ASN A 39 -14.39 7.71 6.31
CA ASN A 39 -13.01 7.87 6.78
C ASN A 39 -12.48 6.64 7.53
N SER A 40 -12.89 5.46 7.05
CA SER A 40 -12.49 4.16 7.59
C SER A 40 -11.46 3.44 6.69
N SER A 41 -10.75 4.19 5.88
CA SER A 41 -9.72 3.66 4.98
C SER A 41 -8.54 3.09 5.75
N THR A 42 -7.95 2.03 5.21
CA THR A 42 -6.74 1.42 5.75
C THR A 42 -5.72 1.21 4.64
N VAL A 43 -4.46 1.37 4.99
CA VAL A 43 -3.35 1.05 4.08
C VAL A 43 -3.13 -0.46 4.11
N VAL A 44 -2.96 -1.04 2.94
CA VAL A 44 -2.60 -2.46 2.77
C VAL A 44 -1.32 -2.58 1.97
N TRP A 45 -0.65 -3.71 2.07
CA TRP A 45 0.65 -3.93 1.43
C TRP A 45 0.66 -5.25 0.67
N ALA A 46 1.41 -5.25 -0.43
CA ALA A 46 1.64 -6.45 -1.24
C ALA A 46 3.00 -6.33 -1.96
N THR A 47 3.42 -7.39 -2.62
CA THR A 47 4.68 -7.44 -3.34
C THR A 47 4.59 -6.83 -4.75
N SER A 48 3.40 -6.59 -5.25
CA SER A 48 3.18 -5.91 -6.54
C SER A 48 2.13 -4.83 -6.42
N LYS A 49 2.20 -3.85 -7.31
CA LYS A 49 1.24 -2.76 -7.41
C LYS A 49 -0.19 -3.29 -7.60
N GLU A 50 -0.37 -4.24 -8.51
CA GLU A 50 -1.68 -4.78 -8.84
C GLU A 50 -2.30 -5.53 -7.66
N GLN A 51 -1.51 -6.32 -6.94
CA GLN A 51 -1.97 -7.01 -5.75
C GLN A 51 -2.34 -6.04 -4.62
N ALA A 52 -1.53 -5.01 -4.40
CA ALA A 52 -1.81 -4.00 -3.38
C ALA A 52 -3.12 -3.27 -3.65
N LYS A 53 -3.35 -2.85 -4.90
CA LYS A 53 -4.58 -2.19 -5.33
C LYS A 53 -5.81 -3.09 -5.12
N LYS A 54 -5.69 -4.36 -5.49
CA LYS A 54 -6.76 -5.34 -5.31
C LYS A 54 -7.10 -5.57 -3.85
N LEU A 55 -6.08 -5.73 -3.00
CA LEU A 55 -6.26 -5.89 -1.56
C LEU A 55 -6.90 -4.65 -0.93
N ALA A 56 -6.49 -3.45 -1.36
CA ALA A 56 -7.08 -2.20 -0.87
C ALA A 56 -8.57 -2.10 -1.20
N SER A 57 -8.96 -2.48 -2.42
CA SER A 57 -10.37 -2.51 -2.83
C SER A 57 -11.18 -3.50 -2.00
N LEU A 58 -10.65 -4.70 -1.76
CA LEU A 58 -11.30 -5.70 -0.92
C LEU A 58 -11.43 -5.25 0.53
N ALA A 59 -10.37 -4.67 1.09
CA ALA A 59 -10.36 -4.16 2.47
C ALA A 59 -11.40 -3.06 2.66
N CYS A 60 -11.53 -2.14 1.70
CA CYS A 60 -12.54 -1.10 1.76
C CYS A 60 -13.96 -1.68 1.73
N LYS A 61 -14.22 -2.62 0.84
CA LYS A 61 -15.56 -3.24 0.69
C LYS A 61 -16.03 -4.00 1.93
N GLU A 62 -15.10 -4.48 2.75
CA GLU A 62 -15.44 -5.14 4.02
C GLU A 62 -16.00 -4.18 5.06
N VAL A 63 -15.67 -2.89 4.99
CA VAL A 63 -16.00 -1.90 6.01
C VAL A 63 -16.84 -0.73 5.50
N SER A 64 -17.06 -0.62 4.20
CA SER A 64 -17.73 0.53 3.60
C SER A 64 -18.49 0.15 2.32
N GLN A 65 -19.57 0.89 2.06
CA GLN A 65 -20.31 0.84 0.79
C GLN A 65 -19.98 2.04 -0.11
N THR A 66 -19.17 2.96 0.36
CA THR A 66 -18.81 4.20 -0.34
C THR A 66 -17.36 4.21 -0.84
N CYS A 67 -16.82 3.04 -1.14
CA CYS A 67 -15.46 2.89 -1.63
C CYS A 67 -15.27 3.58 -2.97
N ALA A 68 -14.20 4.37 -3.10
CA ALA A 68 -13.78 4.93 -4.37
C ALA A 68 -13.40 3.80 -5.36
N GLU A 69 -13.58 4.05 -6.65
CA GLU A 69 -13.27 3.07 -7.70
C GLU A 69 -11.76 2.92 -7.92
N SER A 70 -11.02 4.01 -7.71
CA SER A 70 -9.58 4.05 -7.98
C SER A 70 -8.75 4.03 -6.71
N PRO A 71 -7.99 2.95 -6.45
CA PRO A 71 -7.01 2.93 -5.38
C PRO A 71 -5.84 3.86 -5.66
N ALA A 72 -5.28 4.47 -4.61
CA ALA A 72 -3.97 5.09 -4.66
C ALA A 72 -2.91 4.06 -4.24
N SER A 73 -1.73 4.11 -4.84
CA SER A 73 -0.66 3.16 -4.56
C SER A 73 0.72 3.80 -4.70
N THR A 74 1.67 3.28 -3.94
CA THR A 74 3.07 3.71 -3.98
C THR A 74 4.01 2.59 -3.54
N ASN A 75 5.21 2.59 -4.08
CA ASN A 75 6.30 1.75 -3.57
C ASN A 75 7.27 2.54 -2.66
N GLY A 76 7.03 3.82 -2.46
CA GLY A 76 7.77 4.64 -1.50
C GLY A 76 7.22 4.49 -0.10
N MET A 77 7.91 3.79 0.77
CA MET A 77 7.43 3.55 2.14
C MET A 77 7.53 4.78 3.04
N ASP A 78 8.25 5.81 2.62
CA ASP A 78 8.31 7.13 3.24
C ASP A 78 7.27 8.10 2.69
N HIS A 79 6.48 7.68 1.71
CA HIS A 79 5.41 8.48 1.14
C HIS A 79 4.20 8.60 2.07
N VAL A 80 3.36 9.57 1.74
CA VAL A 80 2.12 9.89 2.47
C VAL A 80 0.95 9.80 1.51
N PHE A 81 -0.15 9.23 1.96
CA PHE A 81 -1.45 9.31 1.30
C PHE A 81 -2.26 10.45 1.91
N ALA A 82 -2.94 11.23 1.07
CA ALA A 82 -3.94 12.20 1.49
C ALA A 82 -5.31 11.76 1.00
N VAL A 83 -6.30 11.70 1.88
CA VAL A 83 -7.68 11.36 1.54
C VAL A 83 -8.53 12.61 1.61
N MET A 84 -9.24 12.89 0.54
CA MET A 84 -10.13 14.04 0.41
C MET A 84 -11.48 13.59 -0.14
N CYS A 85 -12.55 14.16 0.39
CA CYS A 85 -13.91 13.91 -0.07
C CYS A 85 -14.58 15.21 -0.46
N CYS A 86 -15.40 15.15 -1.52
CA CYS A 86 -16.13 16.28 -2.07
C CYS A 86 -17.64 15.98 -2.01
N SER A 87 -18.46 17.05 -2.05
CA SER A 87 -19.92 16.93 -2.03
C SER A 87 -20.62 17.38 -3.31
N ASP A 88 -19.91 17.99 -4.26
CA ASP A 88 -20.46 18.55 -5.48
C ASP A 88 -19.69 18.04 -6.71
N PRO A 89 -20.34 17.52 -7.77
CA PRO A 89 -21.78 17.39 -8.00
C PRO A 89 -22.47 16.26 -7.22
N LYS A 90 -21.68 15.36 -6.66
CA LYS A 90 -22.14 14.26 -5.80
C LYS A 90 -21.04 13.93 -4.81
N SER A 91 -21.34 13.17 -3.78
CA SER A 91 -20.35 12.71 -2.82
C SER A 91 -19.34 11.77 -3.49
N ALA A 92 -18.07 12.09 -3.37
CA ALA A 92 -16.98 11.26 -3.90
C ALA A 92 -15.70 11.53 -3.11
N CYS A 93 -14.87 10.50 -3.01
CA CYS A 93 -13.57 10.59 -2.35
C CYS A 93 -12.47 10.17 -3.31
N ALA A 94 -11.28 10.71 -3.09
CA ALA A 94 -10.07 10.31 -3.78
C ALA A 94 -8.90 10.31 -2.81
N ALA A 95 -7.83 9.64 -3.18
CA ALA A 95 -6.57 9.67 -2.47
C ALA A 95 -5.46 10.10 -3.42
N GLY A 96 -4.55 10.90 -2.91
CA GLY A 96 -3.32 11.29 -3.58
C GLY A 96 -2.13 10.76 -2.78
N VAL A 97 -0.99 10.62 -3.43
CA VAL A 97 0.25 10.16 -2.81
C VAL A 97 1.38 11.12 -3.15
N GLY A 98 2.27 11.33 -2.21
CA GLY A 98 3.42 12.19 -2.42
C GLY A 98 4.51 11.96 -1.38
N ALA A 99 5.66 12.58 -1.59
CA ALA A 99 6.81 12.44 -0.70
C ALA A 99 6.55 13.03 0.70
N ASN A 100 5.58 13.91 0.82
CA ASN A 100 5.15 14.52 2.08
C ASN A 100 3.67 14.89 2.00
N ARG A 101 3.12 15.39 3.12
CA ARG A 101 1.71 15.79 3.20
C ARG A 101 1.32 16.82 2.15
N SER A 102 2.16 17.84 1.94
CA SER A 102 1.90 18.91 0.98
C SER A 102 1.78 18.37 -0.44
N LYS A 103 2.68 17.48 -0.85
CA LYS A 103 2.66 16.88 -2.18
C LYS A 103 1.48 15.92 -2.37
N ALA A 104 1.15 15.13 -1.37
CA ALA A 104 -0.02 14.25 -1.40
C ALA A 104 -1.32 15.05 -1.52
N LEU A 105 -1.42 16.16 -0.79
CA LEU A 105 -2.58 17.04 -0.85
C LEU A 105 -2.72 17.74 -2.22
N GLU A 106 -1.63 18.22 -2.78
CA GLU A 106 -1.61 18.81 -4.13
C GLU A 106 -2.13 17.81 -5.17
N GLU A 107 -1.66 16.58 -5.09
CA GLU A 107 -2.07 15.52 -6.02
C GLU A 107 -3.55 15.22 -5.94
N VAL A 108 -4.09 15.00 -4.75
CA VAL A 108 -5.52 14.68 -4.59
C VAL A 108 -6.41 15.85 -4.99
N LYS A 109 -6.01 17.08 -4.71
CA LYS A 109 -6.73 18.28 -5.17
C LYS A 109 -6.78 18.37 -6.69
N SER A 110 -5.66 18.10 -7.34
CA SER A 110 -5.57 18.09 -8.81
C SER A 110 -6.48 17.02 -9.43
N VAL A 111 -6.44 15.81 -8.91
CA VAL A 111 -7.29 14.71 -9.38
C VAL A 111 -8.77 15.06 -9.28
N LEU A 112 -9.21 15.58 -8.15
CA LEU A 112 -10.61 15.94 -7.93
C LEU A 112 -11.04 17.15 -8.77
N SER A 113 -10.20 18.17 -8.87
CA SER A 113 -10.46 19.34 -9.69
C SER A 113 -10.59 19.00 -11.18
N GLU A 114 -9.69 18.18 -11.70
CA GLU A 114 -9.73 17.71 -13.10
C GLU A 114 -10.96 16.86 -13.39
N ALA A 115 -11.45 16.13 -12.40
CA ALA A 115 -12.67 15.35 -12.51
C ALA A 115 -13.96 16.19 -12.35
N GLY A 116 -13.84 17.49 -12.09
CA GLY A 116 -14.98 18.39 -11.95
C GLY A 116 -15.63 18.44 -10.59
N TYR A 117 -14.96 17.94 -9.55
CA TYR A 117 -15.48 17.97 -8.19
C TYR A 117 -15.13 19.28 -7.48
N ALA A 118 -16.06 19.74 -6.65
CA ALA A 118 -15.95 20.94 -5.84
C ALA A 118 -16.44 20.68 -4.41
N GLN A 119 -16.24 21.65 -3.52
CA GLN A 119 -16.59 21.55 -2.11
C GLN A 119 -15.94 20.33 -1.46
N CYS A 120 -14.62 20.30 -1.52
CA CYS A 120 -13.81 19.20 -1.04
C CYS A 120 -13.18 19.54 0.31
N SER A 121 -13.04 18.53 1.16
CA SER A 121 -12.37 18.66 2.44
C SER A 121 -11.40 17.50 2.65
N LEU A 122 -10.27 17.80 3.26
CA LEU A 122 -9.30 16.82 3.69
C LEU A 122 -9.89 15.96 4.83
N LYS A 123 -9.80 14.66 4.71
CA LYS A 123 -10.24 13.73 5.75
C LYS A 123 -9.09 13.28 6.64
N SER A 124 -8.02 12.80 6.05
CA SER A 124 -6.87 12.31 6.80
C SER A 124 -5.65 12.12 5.92
N TYR A 125 -4.51 12.02 6.58
CA TYR A 125 -3.26 11.55 5.99
C TYR A 125 -2.95 10.15 6.52
N PHE A 126 -2.24 9.36 5.73
CA PHE A 126 -1.76 8.04 6.12
C PHE A 126 -0.30 7.90 5.71
N LYS A 127 0.52 7.36 6.59
CA LYS A 127 1.90 7.01 6.25
C LYS A 127 1.89 5.70 5.46
N ALA A 128 2.52 5.69 4.29
CA ALA A 128 2.54 4.51 3.42
C ALA A 128 3.26 3.32 4.07
N GLY A 129 4.35 3.57 4.78
CA GLY A 129 5.16 2.52 5.38
C GLY A 129 4.56 1.85 6.62
N THR A 130 3.76 2.58 7.39
CA THR A 130 3.20 2.10 8.66
C THR A 130 1.68 2.00 8.66
N GLY A 131 1.01 2.73 7.78
CA GLY A 131 -0.44 2.86 7.78
C GLY A 131 -0.99 3.77 8.86
N GLU A 132 -0.12 4.43 9.62
CA GLU A 132 -0.54 5.37 10.65
C GLU A 132 -1.32 6.54 10.05
N LYS A 133 -2.48 6.78 10.66
CA LYS A 133 -3.34 7.90 10.33
C LYS A 133 -2.86 9.15 11.09
N GLY A 134 -2.71 10.23 10.38
CA GLY A 134 -2.23 11.47 10.98
C GLY A 134 -2.79 12.72 10.38
#